data_daf58f8920c2ad34132a1adf4c896f1c
#
_entry.id   daf58f8920c2ad34132a1adf4c896f1c
#
_cell.length_a   1.000
_cell.length_b   1.000
_cell.length_c   1.000
_cell.angle_alpha   90.00
_cell.angle_beta   90.00
_cell.angle_gamma   90.00
#
_symmetry.space_group_name_H-M   'P 1'
#
loop_
_entity.id
_entity.type
_entity.pdbx_description
1 polymer ?
#
loop_
_entity_poly.entity_id
_entity_poly.type
_entity_poly.pdbx_seq_one_letter_code
_entity_poly.pdbx_strand_id
1 'polypeptide(L)'
;KYKLELFNIEGKDTIKTEKTFEVFDKRFLTDSQKPYLKVIQPKAEFKRTEKAKIFVYSAIPNALVTIYIQNGNGETVTEQKKFKNGLLEYVVNFPKDESIDQINLQFQLVAFNDVKTENINLSIASDKKPLRIETVTFRDKLEPGQKEKWTVKVLGEDKEKINAEV
;
A
#
# COMPACT_ATOMS: atom_id res chain seq x y z
N LYS A 1 -9.32 -7.20 20.22
CA LYS A 1 -9.52 -8.02 19.01
C LYS A 1 -11.01 -8.22 18.77
N TYR A 2 -11.43 -8.05 17.52
CA TYR A 2 -12.80 -8.30 17.07
C TYR A 2 -12.76 -9.40 16.02
N LYS A 3 -13.83 -10.19 15.97
CA LYS A 3 -14.01 -11.27 15.01
C LYS A 3 -15.24 -10.95 14.18
N LEU A 4 -15.07 -10.89 12.86
CA LEU A 4 -16.16 -10.81 11.89
C LEU A 4 -16.39 -12.22 11.36
N GLU A 5 -17.62 -12.69 11.46
CA GLU A 5 -18.04 -13.97 10.91
C GLU A 5 -19.11 -13.71 9.82
N LEU A 6 -18.90 -14.27 8.66
CA LEU A 6 -19.84 -14.24 7.55
C LEU A 6 -20.33 -15.66 7.31
N PHE A 7 -21.64 -15.81 7.18
CA PHE A 7 -22.28 -17.09 6.92
C PHE A 7 -23.07 -17.00 5.62
N ASN A 8 -22.97 -18.02 4.79
CA ASN A 8 -23.89 -18.27 3.70
C ASN A 8 -24.54 -19.62 3.94
N ILE A 9 -25.87 -19.66 3.96
CA ILE A 9 -26.66 -20.89 4.17
C ILE A 9 -27.30 -21.24 2.83
N GLU A 10 -26.88 -22.34 2.26
CA GLU A 10 -27.40 -22.87 1.00
C GLU A 10 -27.98 -24.27 1.25
N GLY A 11 -29.29 -24.36 1.42
CA GLY A 11 -29.97 -25.62 1.76
C GLY A 11 -29.60 -26.11 3.17
N LYS A 12 -28.90 -27.26 3.25
CA LYS A 12 -28.39 -27.82 4.51
C LYS A 12 -26.93 -27.47 4.80
N ASP A 13 -26.25 -26.84 3.84
CA ASP A 13 -24.84 -26.52 3.95
C ASP A 13 -24.64 -25.07 4.44
N THR A 14 -23.68 -24.90 5.33
CA THR A 14 -23.30 -23.58 5.86
C THR A 14 -21.83 -23.32 5.50
N ILE A 15 -21.60 -22.32 4.65
CA ILE A 15 -20.26 -21.81 4.38
C ILE A 15 -19.97 -20.69 5.36
N LYS A 16 -18.89 -20.82 6.13
CA LYS A 16 -18.44 -19.83 7.12
C LYS A 16 -17.07 -19.29 6.73
N THR A 17 -16.93 -17.97 6.75
CA THR A 17 -15.64 -17.30 6.70
C THR A 17 -15.46 -16.39 7.90
N GLU A 18 -14.24 -16.30 8.40
CA GLU A 18 -13.91 -15.52 9.59
C GLU A 18 -12.75 -14.57 9.30
N LYS A 19 -12.84 -13.35 9.81
CA LYS A 19 -11.76 -12.37 9.78
C LYS A 19 -11.59 -11.71 11.15
N THR A 20 -10.39 -11.80 11.69
CA THR A 20 -10.04 -11.12 12.94
C THR A 20 -9.40 -9.78 12.64
N PHE A 21 -9.77 -8.73 13.36
CA PHE A 21 -9.18 -7.41 13.26
C PHE A 21 -9.03 -6.76 14.63
N GLU A 22 -8.12 -5.81 14.70
CA GLU A 22 -7.88 -5.01 15.92
C GLU A 22 -8.34 -3.58 15.66
N VAL A 23 -9.03 -3.01 16.63
CA VAL A 23 -9.38 -1.58 16.63
C VAL A 23 -8.43 -0.88 17.58
N PHE A 24 -7.80 0.19 17.10
CA PHE A 24 -6.88 1.01 17.86
C PHE A 24 -7.51 2.38 18.12
N ASP A 25 -7.37 2.84 19.36
CA ASP A 25 -7.71 4.18 19.79
C ASP A 25 -6.39 4.93 20.11
N LYS A 26 -6.36 6.23 19.96
CA LYS A 26 -5.25 7.09 20.43
C LYS A 26 -4.96 6.92 21.93
N ARG A 27 -5.94 6.44 22.70
CA ARG A 27 -5.83 6.12 24.13
C ARG A 27 -5.23 4.75 24.43
N PHE A 28 -4.90 3.96 23.43
CA PHE A 28 -4.32 2.60 23.57
C PHE A 28 -3.06 2.54 24.43
N LEU A 29 -2.48 3.69 24.73
CA LEU A 29 -1.26 3.83 25.55
C LEU A 29 -1.45 3.50 27.06
N THR A 30 -2.66 3.24 27.52
CA THR A 30 -2.94 2.98 28.93
C THR A 30 -2.90 1.50 29.34
N ASP A 31 -2.82 0.59 28.38
CA ASP A 31 -2.88 -0.85 28.66
C ASP A 31 -1.48 -1.43 28.95
N SER A 32 -1.43 -2.39 29.90
CA SER A 32 -0.22 -3.06 30.37
C SER A 32 0.48 -3.95 29.32
N GLN A 33 -0.15 -4.19 28.18
CA GLN A 33 0.36 -5.01 27.06
C GLN A 33 0.86 -4.18 25.87
N LYS A 34 1.50 -3.05 26.13
CA LYS A 34 2.03 -2.18 25.05
C LYS A 34 3.16 -2.87 24.28
N PRO A 35 3.08 -2.94 22.96
CA PRO A 35 4.21 -3.39 22.16
C PRO A 35 5.38 -2.40 22.26
N TYR A 36 6.61 -2.90 22.19
CA TYR A 36 7.78 -2.03 22.15
C TYR A 36 7.77 -1.07 20.97
N LEU A 37 7.27 -1.53 19.83
CA LEU A 37 7.03 -0.74 18.64
C LEU A 37 5.80 -1.31 17.93
N LYS A 38 4.90 -0.45 17.48
CA LYS A 38 3.75 -0.81 16.67
C LYS A 38 3.43 0.32 15.70
N VAL A 39 3.33 -0.01 14.42
CA VAL A 39 2.93 0.94 13.37
C VAL A 39 1.51 0.63 12.91
N ILE A 40 0.70 1.67 12.80
CA ILE A 40 -0.68 1.59 12.33
C ILE A 40 -0.85 2.50 11.14
N GLN A 41 -1.19 1.89 10.03
CA GLN A 41 -1.52 2.53 8.77
C GLN A 41 -3.05 2.55 8.60
N PRO A 42 -3.70 3.72 8.53
CA PRO A 42 -5.16 3.81 8.46
C PRO A 42 -5.76 3.21 7.20
N LYS A 43 -5.04 3.31 6.08
CA LYS A 43 -5.42 2.71 4.80
C LYS A 43 -4.17 2.30 3.99
N ALA A 44 -4.31 1.34 3.09
CA ALA A 44 -3.20 0.82 2.30
C ALA A 44 -2.87 1.69 1.09
N GLU A 45 -3.88 2.36 0.51
CA GLU A 45 -3.75 3.13 -0.72
C GLU A 45 -4.16 4.59 -0.52
N PHE A 46 -3.43 5.52 -1.13
CA PHE A 46 -3.61 6.95 -1.02
C PHE A 46 -3.61 7.61 -2.41
N LYS A 47 -4.35 8.70 -2.56
CA LYS A 47 -4.17 9.57 -3.73
C LYS A 47 -2.86 10.35 -3.59
N ARG A 48 -2.21 10.66 -4.68
CA ARG A 48 -0.94 11.42 -4.70
C ARG A 48 -1.06 12.79 -4.03
N THR A 49 -2.23 13.40 -4.08
CA THR A 49 -2.53 14.70 -3.45
C THR A 49 -2.83 14.63 -1.96
N GLU A 50 -3.01 13.43 -1.41
CA GLU A 50 -3.27 13.24 0.01
C GLU A 50 -1.97 13.23 0.82
N LYS A 51 -2.12 13.33 2.13
CA LYS A 51 -1.05 13.12 3.12
C LYS A 51 -1.35 11.83 3.87
N ALA A 52 -0.41 10.90 3.88
CA ALA A 52 -0.55 9.69 4.69
C ALA A 52 -0.18 10.01 6.14
N LYS A 53 -1.14 9.86 7.05
CA LYS A 53 -0.91 9.98 8.49
C LYS A 53 -0.76 8.59 9.09
N ILE A 54 0.44 8.31 9.59
CA ILE A 54 0.83 7.04 10.19
C ILE A 54 0.94 7.22 11.70
N PHE A 55 0.39 6.28 12.46
CA PHE A 55 0.48 6.28 13.91
C PHE A 55 1.50 5.24 14.36
N VAL A 56 2.51 5.69 15.08
CA VAL A 56 3.55 4.83 15.64
C VAL A 56 3.46 4.87 17.15
N TYR A 57 3.40 3.70 17.76
CA TYR A 57 3.27 3.53 19.20
C TYR A 57 4.50 2.83 19.78
N SER A 58 4.90 3.26 20.97
CA SER A 58 5.95 2.61 21.73
C SER A 58 5.59 2.52 23.21
N ALA A 59 5.94 1.38 23.84
CA ALA A 59 5.89 1.23 25.28
C ALA A 59 6.87 2.15 26.00
N ILE A 60 7.87 2.69 25.28
CA ILE A 60 8.89 3.59 25.85
C ILE A 60 8.48 5.04 25.50
N PRO A 61 8.05 5.85 26.49
CA PRO A 61 7.32 7.09 26.24
C PRO A 61 8.06 8.14 25.43
N ASN A 62 9.38 8.26 25.62
CA ASN A 62 10.22 9.30 25.03
C ASN A 62 11.38 8.74 24.21
N ALA A 63 11.27 7.50 23.73
CA ALA A 63 12.29 6.89 22.88
C ALA A 63 12.48 7.64 21.55
N LEU A 64 13.61 7.39 20.92
CA LEU A 64 13.89 7.78 19.54
C LEU A 64 13.55 6.61 18.62
N VAL A 65 12.91 6.90 17.52
CA VAL A 65 12.69 5.96 16.41
C VAL A 65 13.41 6.47 15.18
N THR A 66 14.15 5.59 14.54
CA THR A 66 14.77 5.84 13.23
C THR A 66 13.79 5.39 12.15
N ILE A 67 13.55 6.24 11.17
CA ILE A 67 12.62 6.01 10.07
C ILE A 67 13.43 6.01 8.78
N TYR A 68 13.43 4.90 8.09
CA TYR A 68 14.01 4.78 6.76
C TYR A 68 12.88 4.88 5.74
N ILE A 69 13.01 5.83 4.83
CA ILE A 69 12.02 6.15 3.80
C ILE A 69 12.63 5.77 2.47
N GLN A 70 12.08 4.77 1.83
CA GLN A 70 12.55 4.30 0.52
C GLN A 70 11.50 4.63 -0.54
N ASN A 71 11.83 5.54 -1.42
CA ASN A 71 11.05 5.84 -2.61
C ASN A 71 11.33 4.79 -3.69
N GLY A 72 10.37 4.60 -4.60
CA GLY A 72 10.49 3.61 -5.67
C GLY A 72 11.67 3.81 -6.64
N ASN A 73 12.38 4.94 -6.55
CA ASN A 73 13.59 5.25 -7.33
C ASN A 73 14.89 4.67 -6.73
N GLY A 74 14.81 3.94 -5.60
CA GLY A 74 15.96 3.34 -4.92
C GLY A 74 16.67 4.24 -3.91
N GLU A 75 16.28 5.51 -3.78
CA GLU A 75 16.84 6.41 -2.78
C GLU A 75 16.25 6.09 -1.39
N THR A 76 17.11 6.12 -0.39
CA THR A 76 16.70 5.96 1.01
C THR A 76 17.04 7.22 1.79
N VAL A 77 16.02 7.82 2.40
CA VAL A 77 16.16 8.95 3.31
C VAL A 77 15.99 8.43 4.73
N THR A 78 16.82 8.92 5.65
CA THR A 78 16.77 8.53 7.06
C THR A 78 16.40 9.71 7.92
N GLU A 79 15.39 9.54 8.78
CA GLU A 79 14.97 10.53 9.77
C GLU A 79 14.96 9.93 11.17
N GLN A 80 15.17 10.77 12.18
CA GLN A 80 14.96 10.40 13.58
C GLN A 80 13.84 11.25 14.18
N LYS A 81 12.93 10.60 14.86
CA LYS A 81 11.82 11.26 15.56
C LYS A 81 11.72 10.76 16.99
N LYS A 82 11.25 11.62 17.86
CA LYS A 82 11.04 11.30 19.28
C LYS A 82 9.56 11.06 19.55
N PHE A 83 9.25 10.00 20.28
CA PHE A 83 7.90 9.78 20.78
C PHE A 83 7.51 10.85 21.80
N LYS A 84 6.23 11.22 21.79
CA LYS A 84 5.60 12.01 22.87
C LYS A 84 4.65 11.09 23.62
N ASN A 85 4.99 10.75 24.85
CA ASN A 85 4.20 9.81 25.67
C ASN A 85 3.91 8.48 24.96
N GLY A 86 4.88 7.97 24.18
CA GLY A 86 4.74 6.72 23.47
C GLY A 86 3.95 6.80 22.15
N LEU A 87 3.58 8.00 21.69
CA LEU A 87 2.92 8.21 20.40
C LEU A 87 3.76 9.12 19.50
N LEU A 88 3.82 8.75 18.23
CA LEU A 88 4.33 9.57 17.15
C LEU A 88 3.27 9.56 16.01
N GLU A 89 2.77 10.75 15.65
CA GLU A 89 2.00 10.95 14.41
C GLU A 89 3.01 11.35 13.33
N TYR A 90 3.23 10.44 12.38
CA TYR A 90 4.16 10.66 11.29
C TYR A 90 3.38 10.93 9.99
N VAL A 91 3.71 12.02 9.32
CA VAL A 91 3.01 12.46 8.09
C VAL A 91 3.94 12.31 6.90
N VAL A 92 3.50 11.55 5.90
CA VAL A 92 4.21 11.35 4.64
C VAL A 92 3.52 12.16 3.55
N ASN A 93 4.32 12.94 2.82
CA ASN A 93 3.89 13.59 1.58
C ASN A 93 4.37 12.75 0.40
N PHE A 94 3.50 12.53 -0.57
CA PHE A 94 3.86 11.75 -1.74
C PHE A 94 4.63 12.61 -2.77
N PRO A 95 5.65 12.04 -3.42
CA PRO A 95 6.39 12.75 -4.46
C PRO A 95 5.48 13.07 -5.66
N LYS A 96 5.82 14.15 -6.37
CA LYS A 96 5.10 14.54 -7.58
C LYS A 96 5.41 13.65 -8.78
N ASP A 97 6.53 12.95 -8.73
CA ASP A 97 6.97 12.02 -9.77
C ASP A 97 5.97 10.87 -9.91
N GLU A 98 5.33 10.78 -11.07
CA GLU A 98 4.30 9.78 -11.37
C GLU A 98 4.87 8.37 -11.58
N SER A 99 6.17 8.24 -11.75
CA SER A 99 6.83 6.93 -11.82
C SER A 99 6.89 6.22 -10.48
N ILE A 100 6.76 6.98 -9.37
CA ILE A 100 6.75 6.44 -8.01
C ILE A 100 5.31 6.10 -7.62
N ASP A 101 5.01 4.83 -7.50
CA ASP A 101 3.70 4.29 -7.16
C ASP A 101 3.62 3.75 -5.71
N GLN A 102 4.75 3.70 -5.01
CA GLN A 102 4.83 3.22 -3.64
C GLN A 102 5.96 3.87 -2.85
N ILE A 103 5.78 3.94 -1.53
CA ILE A 103 6.79 4.36 -0.57
C ILE A 103 6.87 3.29 0.51
N ASN A 104 8.06 2.75 0.75
CA ASN A 104 8.33 1.85 1.85
C ASN A 104 8.87 2.63 3.04
N LEU A 105 8.30 2.39 4.21
CA LEU A 105 8.74 2.96 5.48
C LEU A 105 9.15 1.84 6.42
N GLN A 106 10.36 1.95 6.95
CA GLN A 106 10.84 1.08 8.01
C GLN A 106 11.04 1.93 9.26
N PHE A 107 10.39 1.53 10.34
CA PHE A 107 10.55 2.14 11.66
C PHE A 107 11.41 1.23 12.53
N GLN A 108 12.49 1.76 13.06
CA GLN A 108 13.42 1.02 13.89
C GLN A 108 13.57 1.68 15.26
N LEU A 109 13.31 0.92 16.29
CA LEU A 109 13.50 1.30 17.69
C LEU A 109 14.59 0.45 18.32
N VAL A 110 15.60 1.08 18.89
CA VAL A 110 16.65 0.43 19.66
C VAL A 110 16.47 0.76 21.13
N ALA A 111 16.25 -0.25 21.94
CA ALA A 111 16.09 -0.10 23.39
C ALA A 111 16.40 -1.41 24.13
N PHE A 112 16.94 -1.30 25.35
CA PHE A 112 17.22 -2.45 26.24
C PHE A 112 18.03 -3.57 25.57
N ASN A 113 19.04 -3.19 24.79
CA ASN A 113 19.91 -4.10 24.02
C ASN A 113 19.15 -4.97 23.00
N ASP A 114 17.99 -4.48 22.54
CA ASP A 114 17.14 -5.14 21.53
C ASP A 114 16.76 -4.14 20.42
N VAL A 115 16.50 -4.67 19.23
CA VAL A 115 16.09 -3.89 18.05
C VAL A 115 14.71 -4.36 17.61
N LYS A 116 13.75 -3.44 17.57
CA LYS A 116 12.43 -3.69 17.02
C LYS A 116 12.26 -2.95 15.71
N THR A 117 11.76 -3.63 14.72
CA THR A 117 11.55 -3.10 13.37
C THR A 117 10.12 -3.38 12.92
N GLU A 118 9.46 -2.37 12.39
CA GLU A 118 8.14 -2.45 11.73
C GLU A 118 8.26 -1.86 10.33
N ASN A 119 7.69 -2.54 9.35
CA ASN A 119 7.70 -2.12 7.96
C ASN A 119 6.26 -1.91 7.47
N ILE A 120 6.05 -0.84 6.72
CA ILE A 120 4.79 -0.59 6.02
C ILE A 120 5.06 -0.14 4.59
N ASN A 121 4.13 -0.45 3.70
CA ASN A 121 4.12 0.01 2.33
C ASN A 121 2.90 0.92 2.11
N LEU A 122 3.16 2.12 1.60
CA LEU A 122 2.13 3.07 1.20
C LEU A 122 2.01 3.02 -0.33
N SER A 123 0.91 2.48 -0.83
CA SER A 123 0.61 2.48 -2.26
C SER A 123 -0.01 3.81 -2.67
N ILE A 124 0.38 4.32 -3.83
CA ILE A 124 -0.18 5.53 -4.42
C ILE A 124 -1.12 5.11 -5.54
N ALA A 125 -2.39 5.50 -5.41
CA ALA A 125 -3.38 5.22 -6.45
C ALA A 125 -2.92 5.81 -7.78
N SER A 126 -2.90 4.99 -8.81
CA SER A 126 -2.61 5.45 -10.17
C SER A 126 -3.86 6.09 -10.77
N ASP A 127 -3.72 7.34 -11.17
CA ASP A 127 -4.75 8.00 -11.98
C ASP A 127 -4.67 7.56 -13.47
N LYS A 128 -3.74 6.64 -13.78
CA LYS A 128 -3.58 6.11 -15.15
C LYS A 128 -4.78 5.23 -15.48
N LYS A 129 -5.54 5.65 -16.46
CA LYS A 129 -6.67 4.87 -16.99
C LYS A 129 -6.14 3.63 -17.70
N PRO A 130 -6.75 2.45 -17.50
CA PRO A 130 -6.32 1.24 -18.18
C PRO A 130 -6.49 1.39 -19.69
N LEU A 131 -5.45 1.02 -20.44
CA LEU A 131 -5.52 0.97 -21.89
C LEU A 131 -6.09 -0.38 -22.31
N ARG A 132 -7.03 -0.35 -23.26
CA ARG A 132 -7.60 -1.56 -23.89
C ARG A 132 -7.03 -1.72 -25.28
N ILE A 133 -6.51 -2.89 -25.57
CA ILE A 133 -6.01 -3.25 -26.90
C ILE A 133 -7.09 -4.10 -27.58
N GLU A 134 -7.58 -3.65 -28.72
CA GLU A 134 -8.48 -4.38 -29.57
C GLU A 134 -7.78 -4.74 -30.88
N THR A 135 -7.85 -6.00 -31.29
CA THR A 135 -7.37 -6.44 -32.60
C THR A 135 -8.45 -6.16 -33.63
N VAL A 136 -8.14 -5.36 -34.64
CA VAL A 136 -9.08 -5.02 -35.73
C VAL A 136 -9.05 -6.06 -36.84
N THR A 137 -7.86 -6.60 -37.13
CA THR A 137 -7.68 -7.66 -38.12
C THR A 137 -6.82 -8.75 -37.50
N PHE A 138 -7.40 -9.93 -37.38
CA PHE A 138 -6.73 -11.14 -36.91
C PHE A 138 -7.21 -12.33 -37.77
N ARG A 139 -6.28 -13.09 -38.31
CA ARG A 139 -6.59 -14.37 -38.98
C ARG A 139 -6.10 -15.54 -38.14
N ASP A 140 -6.99 -16.47 -37.87
CA ASP A 140 -6.69 -17.63 -37.02
C ASP A 140 -5.77 -18.65 -37.67
N LYS A 141 -5.58 -18.59 -39.01
CA LYS A 141 -4.76 -19.54 -39.77
C LYS A 141 -3.88 -18.79 -40.77
N LEU A 142 -2.57 -19.01 -40.64
CA LEU A 142 -1.54 -18.52 -41.57
C LEU A 142 -0.91 -19.73 -42.29
N GLU A 143 -0.64 -19.55 -43.57
CA GLU A 143 0.18 -20.49 -44.34
C GLU A 143 1.67 -20.19 -44.13
N PRO A 144 2.56 -21.20 -44.11
CA PRO A 144 4.00 -20.98 -43.97
C PRO A 144 4.54 -20.06 -45.08
N GLY A 145 5.20 -18.96 -44.64
CA GLY A 145 5.79 -17.95 -45.55
C GLY A 145 4.86 -16.82 -45.98
N GLN A 146 3.62 -16.77 -45.54
CA GLN A 146 2.68 -15.69 -45.81
C GLN A 146 3.01 -14.44 -44.94
N LYS A 147 3.10 -13.25 -45.58
CA LYS A 147 3.22 -11.99 -44.87
C LYS A 147 1.84 -11.53 -44.39
N GLU A 148 1.71 -11.26 -43.11
CA GLU A 148 0.47 -10.76 -42.50
C GLU A 148 0.66 -9.35 -41.93
N LYS A 149 -0.38 -8.54 -42.05
CA LYS A 149 -0.44 -7.22 -41.45
C LYS A 149 -1.52 -7.19 -40.37
N TRP A 150 -1.12 -7.05 -39.16
CA TRP A 150 -2.06 -6.93 -38.03
C TRP A 150 -2.30 -5.47 -37.73
N THR A 151 -3.55 -5.12 -37.48
CA THR A 151 -3.93 -3.79 -37.04
C THR A 151 -4.49 -3.92 -35.63
N VAL A 152 -3.84 -3.24 -34.71
CA VAL A 152 -4.29 -3.13 -33.33
C VAL A 152 -4.79 -1.71 -33.06
N LYS A 153 -5.83 -1.61 -32.25
CA LYS A 153 -6.40 -0.34 -31.82
C LYS A 153 -6.22 -0.23 -30.32
N VAL A 154 -5.58 0.85 -29.89
CA VAL A 154 -5.42 1.18 -28.48
C VAL A 154 -6.51 2.17 -28.09
N LEU A 155 -7.31 1.83 -27.09
CA LEU A 155 -8.42 2.63 -26.60
C LEU A 155 -8.22 2.98 -25.14
N GLY A 156 -8.55 4.21 -24.76
CA GLY A 156 -8.75 4.61 -23.37
C GLY A 156 -10.07 4.07 -22.81
N GLU A 157 -10.34 4.33 -21.55
CA GLU A 157 -11.54 3.88 -20.84
C GLU A 157 -12.84 4.35 -21.50
N ASP A 158 -12.85 5.56 -22.06
CA ASP A 158 -13.98 6.18 -22.76
C ASP A 158 -14.01 5.89 -24.27
N LYS A 159 -13.30 4.85 -24.75
CA LYS A 159 -13.13 4.51 -26.17
C LYS A 159 -12.47 5.62 -27.01
N GLU A 160 -11.82 6.58 -26.38
CA GLU A 160 -11.03 7.59 -27.10
C GLU A 160 -9.83 6.92 -27.78
N LYS A 161 -9.58 7.33 -29.04
CA LYS A 161 -8.38 6.88 -29.76
C LYS A 161 -7.15 7.54 -29.13
N ILE A 162 -6.25 6.72 -28.64
CA ILE A 162 -4.97 7.20 -28.11
C ILE A 162 -3.92 6.98 -29.20
N ASN A 163 -3.18 8.03 -29.55
CA ASN A 163 -1.98 7.91 -30.38
C ASN A 163 -0.86 7.34 -29.49
N ALA A 164 -0.53 6.08 -29.68
CA ALA A 164 0.62 5.45 -29.05
C ALA A 164 1.66 5.12 -30.14
N GLU A 165 2.91 5.50 -29.93
CA GLU A 165 4.05 4.94 -30.67
C GLU A 165 4.37 3.56 -30.11
N VAL A 166 4.51 2.59 -31.01
CA VAL A 166 4.88 1.21 -30.70
C VAL A 166 6.23 0.90 -31.33
#